data_6999c2ac150d304aababa3cc0d62b17c
#
_entry.id   6999c2ac150d304aababa3cc0d62b17c
#
_cell.length_a   1.000
_cell.length_b   1.000
_cell.length_c   1.000
_cell.angle_alpha   90.00
_cell.angle_beta   90.00
_cell.angle_gamma   90.00
#
_symmetry.space_group_name_H-M   'P 1'
#
loop_
_entity.id
_entity.type
_entity.pdbx_description
1 polymer ?
#
loop_
_entity_poly.entity_id
_entity_poly.type
_entity_poly.pdbx_seq_one_letter_code
_entity_poly.pdbx_strand_id
1 'polypeptide(L)'
;MRDLLAAVVAVVLVVAALSLATSLTYTRLRRRRSADSERARGRTIIAELPIGEDLTLVSEDATHFHYGDQAIAKDSVLAARVLVNGSPIAAAVSKRVGAVIPQPTSFEDHPEGIARDRWDVAVETEHGTVLMECGAIRERVSQEMARKIFDRVKASLD
;
A
#
# COMPACT_ATOMS: atom_id res chain seq x y z
N MET A 1 -49.58 -6.41 19.41
CA MET A 1 -48.16 -6.46 19.86
C MET A 1 -47.21 -7.03 18.81
N ARG A 2 -47.52 -8.11 18.10
CA ARG A 2 -46.63 -8.70 17.05
C ARG A 2 -46.42 -7.74 15.90
N ASP A 3 -47.43 -7.03 15.43
CA ASP A 3 -47.32 -6.10 14.29
C ASP A 3 -46.47 -4.82 14.62
N LEU A 4 -46.54 -4.37 15.87
CA LEU A 4 -45.74 -3.23 16.35
C LEU A 4 -44.25 -3.64 16.40
N LEU A 5 -43.96 -4.85 16.84
CA LEU A 5 -42.58 -5.37 16.88
C LEU A 5 -42.02 -5.57 15.46
N ALA A 6 -42.84 -6.07 14.54
CA ALA A 6 -42.45 -6.21 13.13
C ALA A 6 -42.18 -4.85 12.47
N ALA A 7 -43.00 -3.84 12.76
CA ALA A 7 -42.80 -2.48 12.27
C ALA A 7 -41.50 -1.85 12.80
N VAL A 8 -41.17 -2.04 14.08
CA VAL A 8 -39.93 -1.54 14.68
C VAL A 8 -38.71 -2.20 14.03
N VAL A 9 -38.75 -3.53 13.85
CA VAL A 9 -37.65 -4.26 13.20
C VAL A 9 -37.45 -3.78 11.76
N ALA A 10 -38.56 -3.59 11.00
CA ALA A 10 -38.46 -3.08 9.63
C ALA A 10 -37.83 -1.69 9.56
N VAL A 11 -38.19 -0.77 10.47
CA VAL A 11 -37.59 0.56 10.53
C VAL A 11 -36.10 0.48 10.86
N VAL A 12 -35.70 -0.36 11.82
CA VAL A 12 -34.29 -0.55 12.18
C VAL A 12 -33.47 -1.07 10.98
N LEU A 13 -34.01 -2.03 10.25
CA LEU A 13 -33.34 -2.59 9.05
C LEU A 13 -33.20 -1.54 7.94
N VAL A 14 -34.22 -0.70 7.71
CA VAL A 14 -34.15 0.37 6.72
C VAL A 14 -33.10 1.41 7.13
N VAL A 15 -33.07 1.81 8.39
CA VAL A 15 -32.08 2.78 8.90
C VAL A 15 -30.65 2.20 8.78
N ALA A 16 -30.47 0.92 9.13
CA ALA A 16 -29.19 0.24 8.98
C ALA A 16 -28.74 0.16 7.50
N ALA A 17 -29.64 -0.18 6.60
CA ALA A 17 -29.35 -0.23 5.16
C ALA A 17 -28.99 1.13 4.59
N LEU A 18 -29.69 2.20 4.97
CA LEU A 18 -29.38 3.58 4.57
C LEU A 18 -28.03 4.03 5.11
N SER A 19 -27.71 3.71 6.36
CA SER A 19 -26.43 4.02 6.99
C SER A 19 -25.26 3.34 6.26
N LEU A 20 -25.40 2.07 5.91
CA LEU A 20 -24.40 1.33 5.12
C LEU A 20 -24.23 1.91 3.71
N ALA A 21 -25.32 2.24 3.04
CA ALA A 21 -25.29 2.83 1.70
C ALA A 21 -24.60 4.21 1.71
N THR A 22 -24.87 5.05 2.70
CA THR A 22 -24.23 6.37 2.83
C THR A 22 -22.74 6.23 3.15
N SER A 23 -22.35 5.31 4.03
CA SER A 23 -20.95 5.04 4.36
C SER A 23 -20.16 4.59 3.12
N LEU A 24 -20.71 3.65 2.33
CA LEU A 24 -20.07 3.16 1.12
C LEU A 24 -19.94 4.26 0.03
N THR A 25 -20.94 5.10 -0.12
CA THR A 25 -20.88 6.21 -1.08
C THR A 25 -19.87 7.27 -0.66
N TYR A 26 -19.78 7.58 0.62
CA TYR A 26 -18.81 8.53 1.17
C TYR A 26 -17.37 8.06 0.96
N THR A 27 -17.07 6.78 1.28
CA THR A 27 -15.74 6.21 1.07
C THR A 27 -15.35 6.19 -0.42
N ARG A 28 -16.28 5.84 -1.32
CA ARG A 28 -16.03 5.90 -2.78
C ARG A 28 -15.75 7.31 -3.28
N LEU A 29 -16.48 8.31 -2.79
CA LEU A 29 -16.25 9.70 -3.17
C LEU A 29 -14.91 10.21 -2.65
N ARG A 30 -14.53 9.86 -1.42
CA ARG A 30 -13.23 10.21 -0.84
C ARG A 30 -12.08 9.63 -1.66
N ARG A 31 -12.18 8.33 -2.03
CA ARG A 31 -11.20 7.65 -2.90
C ARG A 31 -11.04 8.35 -4.25
N ARG A 32 -12.15 8.65 -4.93
CA ARG A 32 -12.11 9.35 -6.23
C ARG A 32 -11.44 10.73 -6.09
N ARG A 33 -11.80 11.52 -5.08
CA ARG A 33 -11.19 12.84 -4.86
C ARG A 33 -9.69 12.74 -4.61
N SER A 34 -9.22 11.79 -3.83
CA SER A 34 -7.79 11.57 -3.61
C SER A 34 -7.07 11.20 -4.91
N ALA A 35 -7.63 10.27 -5.68
CA ALA A 35 -7.07 9.89 -6.97
C ALA A 35 -7.08 11.04 -7.99
N ASP A 36 -8.15 11.82 -8.04
CA ASP A 36 -8.26 12.97 -8.94
C ASP A 36 -7.29 14.09 -8.54
N SER A 37 -7.05 14.29 -7.24
CA SER A 37 -6.06 15.26 -6.76
C SER A 37 -4.64 14.87 -7.14
N GLU A 38 -4.28 13.59 -7.08
CA GLU A 38 -2.96 13.11 -7.52
C GLU A 38 -2.78 13.29 -9.04
N ARG A 39 -3.81 12.94 -9.83
CA ARG A 39 -3.78 13.16 -11.27
C ARG A 39 -3.69 14.65 -11.65
N ALA A 40 -4.40 15.52 -10.92
CA ALA A 40 -4.32 16.97 -11.14
C ALA A 40 -2.93 17.55 -10.84
N ARG A 41 -2.15 16.88 -9.96
CA ARG A 41 -0.73 17.19 -9.69
C ARG A 41 0.23 16.61 -10.74
N GLY A 42 -0.28 15.99 -11.81
CA GLY A 42 0.53 15.34 -12.83
C GLY A 42 1.15 14.00 -12.40
N ARG A 43 0.63 13.38 -11.33
CA ARG A 43 1.13 12.09 -10.82
C ARG A 43 0.37 10.93 -11.41
N THR A 44 1.08 9.84 -11.71
CA THR A 44 0.50 8.57 -12.13
C THR A 44 0.32 7.66 -10.93
N ILE A 45 -0.89 7.17 -10.68
CA ILE A 45 -1.18 6.25 -9.59
C ILE A 45 -0.69 4.86 -9.97
N ILE A 46 0.15 4.26 -9.12
CA ILE A 46 0.70 2.91 -9.26
C ILE A 46 -0.20 1.90 -8.54
N ALA A 47 -0.54 2.19 -7.28
CA ALA A 47 -1.33 1.31 -6.44
C ALA A 47 -2.12 2.10 -5.37
N GLU A 48 -3.20 1.48 -4.88
CA GLU A 48 -3.98 1.95 -3.74
C GLU A 48 -3.84 0.92 -2.63
N LEU A 49 -3.10 1.25 -1.57
CA LEU A 49 -2.79 0.33 -0.48
C LEU A 49 -3.76 0.50 0.67
N PRO A 50 -4.42 -0.59 1.13
CA PRO A 50 -5.26 -0.55 2.32
C PRO A 50 -4.37 -0.58 3.56
N ILE A 51 -4.28 0.53 4.29
CA ILE A 51 -3.56 0.62 5.55
C ILE A 51 -4.57 0.90 6.65
N GLY A 52 -4.92 -0.13 7.43
CA GLY A 52 -5.97 -0.04 8.42
C GLY A 52 -7.32 0.32 7.79
N GLU A 53 -7.94 1.40 8.25
CA GLU A 53 -9.22 1.91 7.73
C GLU A 53 -9.04 2.89 6.56
N ASP A 54 -7.82 3.39 6.33
CA ASP A 54 -7.49 4.36 5.30
C ASP A 54 -6.87 3.71 4.06
N LEU A 55 -6.90 4.46 2.95
CA LEU A 55 -6.23 4.11 1.71
C LEU A 55 -5.05 5.04 1.49
N THR A 56 -3.88 4.46 1.40
CA THR A 56 -2.68 5.18 1.02
C THR A 56 -2.39 4.98 -0.46
N LEU A 57 -2.25 6.08 -1.19
CA LEU A 57 -1.91 6.04 -2.60
C LEU A 57 -0.40 5.92 -2.77
N VAL A 58 0.01 5.03 -3.66
CA VAL A 58 1.35 5.01 -4.22
C VAL A 58 1.26 5.61 -5.61
N SER A 59 1.94 6.72 -5.83
CA SER A 59 1.96 7.42 -7.11
C SER A 59 3.38 7.81 -7.50
N GLU A 60 3.58 8.21 -8.74
CA GLU A 60 4.86 8.71 -9.22
C GLU A 60 4.68 9.92 -10.12
N ASP A 61 5.68 10.75 -10.16
CA ASP A 61 5.90 11.78 -11.19
C ASP A 61 7.21 11.51 -11.94
N ALA A 62 7.69 12.49 -12.68
CA ALA A 62 8.93 12.36 -13.45
C ALA A 62 10.16 12.08 -12.58
N THR A 63 10.20 12.60 -11.35
CA THR A 63 11.37 12.63 -10.48
C THR A 63 11.22 11.89 -9.16
N HIS A 64 9.97 11.66 -8.70
CA HIS A 64 9.70 11.08 -7.40
C HIS A 64 8.69 9.94 -7.46
N PHE A 65 8.82 9.03 -6.50
CA PHE A 65 7.74 8.18 -6.02
C PHE A 65 7.10 8.83 -4.81
N HIS A 66 5.79 8.69 -4.66
CA HIS A 66 5.03 9.22 -3.54
C HIS A 66 4.30 8.09 -2.83
N TYR A 67 4.45 8.01 -1.51
CA TYR A 67 3.77 7.07 -0.63
C TYR A 67 3.10 7.84 0.50
N GLY A 68 1.81 8.06 0.39
CA GLY A 68 1.11 9.02 1.24
C GLY A 68 1.74 10.40 1.14
N ASP A 69 2.21 10.93 2.27
CA ASP A 69 2.88 12.23 2.35
C ASP A 69 4.40 12.17 2.10
N GLN A 70 4.97 10.97 1.98
CA GLN A 70 6.40 10.80 1.73
C GLN A 70 6.69 10.89 0.23
N ALA A 71 7.69 11.70 -0.12
CA ALA A 71 8.27 11.77 -1.46
C ALA A 71 9.66 11.11 -1.45
N ILE A 72 9.89 10.19 -2.38
CA ILE A 72 11.13 9.44 -2.54
C ILE A 72 11.71 9.81 -3.90
N ALA A 73 12.84 10.51 -3.91
CA ALA A 73 13.50 10.88 -5.16
C ALA A 73 13.99 9.62 -5.89
N LYS A 74 13.68 9.49 -7.19
CA LYS A 74 14.04 8.32 -7.99
C LYS A 74 15.55 8.12 -8.11
N ASP A 75 16.30 9.18 -8.11
CA ASP A 75 17.75 9.18 -8.15
C ASP A 75 18.41 8.75 -6.82
N SER A 76 17.72 8.87 -5.70
CA SER A 76 18.19 8.39 -4.40
C SER A 76 17.91 6.91 -4.15
N VAL A 77 17.13 6.25 -5.00
CA VAL A 77 16.78 4.83 -4.82
C VAL A 77 17.97 3.94 -5.17
N LEU A 78 18.41 3.16 -4.20
CA LEU A 78 19.52 2.22 -4.30
C LEU A 78 19.04 0.81 -4.63
N ALA A 79 17.95 0.38 -4.00
CA ALA A 79 17.38 -0.95 -4.20
C ALA A 79 15.88 -0.98 -3.89
N ALA A 80 15.20 -1.97 -4.45
CA ALA A 80 13.84 -2.32 -4.09
C ALA A 80 13.77 -3.81 -3.76
N ARG A 81 13.00 -4.18 -2.73
CA ARG A 81 12.79 -5.57 -2.33
C ARG A 81 11.32 -5.84 -2.10
N VAL A 82 10.85 -7.00 -2.53
CA VAL A 82 9.55 -7.52 -2.12
C VAL A 82 9.76 -8.44 -0.94
N LEU A 83 9.04 -8.17 0.13
CA LEU A 83 9.12 -8.92 1.38
C LEU A 83 7.81 -9.68 1.62
N VAL A 84 7.94 -10.90 2.12
CA VAL A 84 6.83 -11.71 2.65
C VAL A 84 7.19 -12.03 4.10
N ASN A 85 6.40 -11.57 5.03
CA ASN A 85 6.72 -11.69 6.47
C ASN A 85 8.12 -11.15 6.83
N GLY A 86 8.54 -10.08 6.17
CA GLY A 86 9.86 -9.51 6.38
C GLY A 86 10.99 -10.23 5.62
N SER A 87 10.73 -11.42 5.03
CA SER A 87 11.73 -12.15 4.25
C SER A 87 11.73 -11.71 2.79
N PRO A 88 12.88 -11.34 2.22
CA PRO A 88 12.97 -10.91 0.84
C PRO A 88 12.79 -12.09 -0.12
N ILE A 89 11.85 -11.95 -1.08
CA ILE A 89 11.59 -12.94 -2.13
C ILE A 89 11.98 -12.45 -3.52
N ALA A 90 12.11 -11.15 -3.71
CA ALA A 90 12.60 -10.52 -4.93
C ALA A 90 13.38 -9.26 -4.58
N ALA A 91 14.42 -8.96 -5.34
CA ALA A 91 15.22 -7.76 -5.17
C ALA A 91 15.65 -7.21 -6.54
N ALA A 92 15.75 -5.88 -6.62
CA ALA A 92 16.36 -5.16 -7.72
C ALA A 92 17.29 -4.10 -7.13
N VAL A 93 18.48 -3.94 -7.70
CA VAL A 93 19.50 -3.00 -7.21
C VAL A 93 19.89 -2.08 -8.36
N SER A 94 20.08 -0.82 -8.04
CA SER A 94 20.53 0.18 -9.00
C SER A 94 21.94 -0.15 -9.49
N LYS A 95 22.16 -0.02 -10.80
CA LYS A 95 23.49 -0.16 -11.42
C LYS A 95 24.52 0.84 -10.88
N ARG A 96 24.09 1.92 -10.26
CA ARG A 96 24.94 2.95 -9.65
C ARG A 96 25.61 2.45 -8.38
N VAL A 97 24.99 1.52 -7.67
CA VAL A 97 25.54 0.89 -6.48
C VAL A 97 26.33 -0.31 -6.95
N GLY A 98 27.64 -0.17 -7.05
CA GLY A 98 28.51 -1.31 -7.35
C GLY A 98 28.17 -2.45 -6.40
N ALA A 99 28.01 -3.63 -6.93
CA ALA A 99 27.51 -4.94 -6.48
C ALA A 99 27.63 -5.38 -4.99
N VAL A 100 27.66 -4.48 -4.04
CA VAL A 100 27.53 -4.81 -2.62
C VAL A 100 26.04 -4.68 -2.26
N ILE A 101 25.27 -5.71 -2.61
CA ILE A 101 23.97 -5.93 -1.96
C ILE A 101 24.31 -6.26 -0.50
N PRO A 102 23.92 -5.48 0.49
CA PRO A 102 23.88 -5.97 1.85
C PRO A 102 22.92 -7.16 1.82
N GLN A 103 23.45 -8.38 1.85
CA GLN A 103 22.61 -9.51 2.11
C GLN A 103 21.90 -9.23 3.44
N PRO A 104 20.61 -9.53 3.58
CA PRO A 104 19.96 -9.40 4.87
C PRO A 104 20.81 -10.15 5.88
N THR A 105 21.53 -9.40 6.69
CA THR A 105 22.33 -9.93 7.77
C THR A 105 21.35 -10.55 8.73
N SER A 106 21.50 -11.88 8.88
CA SER A 106 21.00 -12.72 9.96
C SER A 106 19.53 -12.51 10.35
N PHE A 107 18.89 -13.61 10.65
CA PHE A 107 17.76 -13.70 11.54
C PHE A 107 17.98 -12.78 12.76
N GLU A 108 17.65 -11.53 12.63
CA GLU A 108 17.35 -10.72 13.80
C GLU A 108 16.01 -11.26 14.30
N ASP A 109 16.03 -11.80 15.51
CA ASP A 109 14.85 -12.15 16.25
C ASP A 109 13.90 -10.94 16.25
N HIS A 110 12.98 -10.94 15.31
CA HIS A 110 11.89 -9.99 15.36
C HIS A 110 11.07 -10.36 16.59
N PRO A 111 10.85 -9.42 17.52
CA PRO A 111 10.12 -9.73 18.75
C PRO A 111 8.83 -10.45 18.40
N GLU A 112 8.66 -11.62 19.00
CA GLU A 112 7.46 -12.45 18.91
C GLU A 112 6.23 -11.57 19.16
N GLY A 113 5.48 -11.28 18.15
CA GLY A 113 4.30 -10.40 18.24
C GLY A 113 3.94 -9.69 16.93
N ILE A 114 4.84 -9.68 15.96
CA ILE A 114 4.55 -9.10 14.65
C ILE A 114 4.62 -10.23 13.61
N ALA A 115 3.81 -11.26 13.77
CA ALA A 115 3.47 -12.16 12.68
C ALA A 115 2.67 -11.35 11.65
N ARG A 116 3.40 -10.66 10.80
CA ARG A 116 2.85 -9.87 9.73
C ARG A 116 2.65 -10.78 8.54
N ASP A 117 1.55 -11.53 8.53
CA ASP A 117 1.12 -12.29 7.34
C ASP A 117 0.80 -11.32 6.20
N ARG A 118 1.81 -10.57 5.71
CA ARG A 118 1.61 -9.52 4.72
C ARG A 118 2.73 -9.44 3.69
N TRP A 119 2.37 -8.83 2.57
CA TRP A 119 3.27 -8.39 1.52
C TRP A 119 3.73 -6.97 1.80
N ASP A 120 5.03 -6.73 1.70
CA ASP A 120 5.63 -5.40 1.80
C ASP A 120 6.55 -5.16 0.61
N VAL A 121 6.73 -3.89 0.24
CA VAL A 121 7.78 -3.45 -0.68
C VAL A 121 8.70 -2.50 0.08
N ALA A 122 9.95 -2.87 0.23
CA ALA A 122 10.99 -2.03 0.82
C ALA A 122 11.72 -1.29 -0.31
N VAL A 123 11.74 0.04 -0.25
CA VAL A 123 12.51 0.90 -1.13
C VAL A 123 13.67 1.47 -0.33
N GLU A 124 14.88 1.05 -0.66
CA GLU A 124 16.11 1.50 0.00
C GLU A 124 16.65 2.72 -0.72
N THR A 125 16.95 3.76 0.06
CA THR A 125 17.51 5.01 -0.43
C THR A 125 18.78 5.35 0.35
N GLU A 126 19.52 6.34 -0.11
CA GLU A 126 20.68 6.87 0.63
C GLU A 126 20.33 7.40 2.02
N HIS A 127 19.06 7.73 2.27
CA HIS A 127 18.57 8.30 3.52
C HIS A 127 17.87 7.30 4.44
N GLY A 128 17.72 6.05 3.99
CA GLY A 128 17.05 4.99 4.75
C GLY A 128 16.08 4.17 3.91
N THR A 129 15.34 3.30 4.56
CA THR A 129 14.40 2.39 3.91
C THR A 129 12.97 2.84 4.14
N VAL A 130 12.20 2.97 3.07
CA VAL A 130 10.76 3.20 3.11
C VAL A 130 10.05 1.88 2.89
N LEU A 131 9.23 1.47 3.86
CA LEU A 131 8.46 0.24 3.81
C LEU A 131 7.01 0.55 3.40
N MET A 132 6.59 0.01 2.26
CA MET A 132 5.24 0.14 1.73
C MET A 132 4.45 -1.13 2.04
N GLU A 133 3.43 -1.02 2.89
CA GLU A 133 2.61 -2.15 3.31
C GLU A 133 1.55 -2.46 2.25
N CYS A 134 1.62 -3.64 1.62
CA CYS A 134 0.75 -3.99 0.49
C CYS A 134 -0.49 -4.81 0.89
N GLY A 135 -0.56 -5.29 2.14
CA GLY A 135 -1.70 -6.03 2.66
C GLY A 135 -1.43 -7.53 2.89
N ALA A 136 -2.47 -8.27 3.26
CA ALA A 136 -2.36 -9.65 3.74
C ALA A 136 -1.85 -10.63 2.68
N ILE A 137 -1.06 -11.62 3.11
CA ILE A 137 -0.46 -12.65 2.23
C ILE A 137 -1.52 -13.45 1.48
N ARG A 138 -2.63 -13.74 2.12
CA ARG A 138 -3.70 -14.57 1.54
C ARG A 138 -4.51 -13.87 0.45
N GLU A 139 -4.30 -12.58 0.28
CA GLU A 139 -5.01 -11.78 -0.71
C GLU A 139 -4.18 -11.66 -1.99
N ARG A 140 -4.68 -12.21 -3.08
CA ARG A 140 -4.06 -12.08 -4.40
C ARG A 140 -3.88 -10.62 -4.82
N VAL A 141 -4.80 -9.75 -4.42
CA VAL A 141 -4.73 -8.31 -4.68
C VAL A 141 -3.49 -7.69 -4.05
N SER A 142 -3.15 -8.07 -2.82
CA SER A 142 -1.95 -7.58 -2.11
C SER A 142 -0.66 -7.96 -2.83
N GLN A 143 -0.58 -9.19 -3.33
CA GLN A 143 0.54 -9.65 -4.15
C GLN A 143 0.66 -8.87 -5.46
N GLU A 144 -0.47 -8.63 -6.15
CA GLU A 144 -0.48 -7.87 -7.39
C GLU A 144 -0.08 -6.40 -7.18
N MET A 145 -0.48 -5.79 -6.06
CA MET A 145 -0.05 -4.44 -5.69
C MET A 145 1.45 -4.38 -5.41
N ALA A 146 1.97 -5.31 -4.59
CA ALA A 146 3.40 -5.40 -4.31
C ALA A 146 4.21 -5.56 -5.61
N ARG A 147 3.76 -6.41 -6.53
CA ARG A 147 4.39 -6.61 -7.83
C ARG A 147 4.37 -5.33 -8.67
N LYS A 148 3.23 -4.64 -8.78
CA LYS A 148 3.14 -3.39 -9.56
C LYS A 148 4.10 -2.33 -9.04
N ILE A 149 4.17 -2.15 -7.72
CA ILE A 149 5.08 -1.18 -7.10
C ILE A 149 6.52 -1.57 -7.38
N PHE A 150 6.89 -2.84 -7.13
CA PHE A 150 8.24 -3.33 -7.36
C PHE A 150 8.68 -3.18 -8.81
N ASP A 151 7.84 -3.60 -9.77
CA ASP A 151 8.16 -3.50 -11.20
C ASP A 151 8.36 -2.04 -11.63
N ARG A 152 7.59 -1.11 -11.05
CA ARG A 152 7.71 0.32 -11.35
C ARG A 152 8.97 0.94 -10.76
N VAL A 153 9.29 0.60 -9.51
CA VAL A 153 10.55 1.05 -8.88
C VAL A 153 11.75 0.45 -9.62
N LYS A 154 11.71 -0.85 -9.92
CA LYS A 154 12.76 -1.54 -10.70
C LYS A 154 13.03 -0.87 -12.04
N ALA A 155 11.99 -0.47 -12.77
CA ALA A 155 12.13 0.22 -14.05
C ALA A 155 12.83 1.59 -13.93
N SER A 156 12.86 2.20 -12.76
CA SER A 156 13.57 3.45 -12.50
C SER A 156 15.03 3.25 -12.09
N LEU A 157 15.45 2.01 -11.77
CA LEU A 157 16.83 1.68 -11.36
C LEU A 157 17.76 1.43 -12.55
N ASP A 158 17.20 1.20 -13.74
CA ASP A 158 17.93 0.96 -15.01
C ASP A 158 18.36 2.26 -15.67
#